data_adeca23c9eded6480dee9ed56d1d3862
#
_entry.id   adeca23c9eded6480dee9ed56d1d3862
#
_cell.length_a   1.000
_cell.length_b   1.000
_cell.length_c   1.000
_cell.angle_alpha   90.00
_cell.angle_beta   90.00
_cell.angle_gamma   90.00
#
_symmetry.space_group_name_H-M   'P 1'
#
loop_
_entity.id
_entity.type
_entity.pdbx_description
1 polymer ?
#
loop_
_entity_poly.entity_id
_entity_poly.type
_entity_poly.pdbx_seq_one_letter_code
_entity_poly.pdbx_strand_id
1 'polypeptide(L)'
;MPAHTARPTPAEPATAAALPTLWADHALTDEGWARAVTVTIARDGSIDSIRPDSPPPTGSATIRCGVLLPALANVHSHAFQHALAGLTERRGAHGSDSFWTWRERMFAFLPQLGPAEVEAISAYVFMTSLQAGYAAIAEFHYLHHQADGTPYSRLAEMSERIAAAAATTGIGLSLLPVLYQQGGCDGRALGAGQQRFGNDLDRFARLHQEAVTAVRH
;
A
#
# COMPACT_ATOMS: atom_id res chain seq x y z
N MET A 1 56.22 -27.05 -7.75
CA MET A 1 54.93 -27.74 -7.86
C MET A 1 53.89 -26.88 -7.16
N PRO A 2 53.02 -26.12 -7.84
CA PRO A 2 51.93 -25.38 -7.18
C PRO A 2 50.74 -26.30 -6.94
N ALA A 3 50.18 -26.21 -5.72
CA ALA A 3 49.03 -26.97 -5.27
C ALA A 3 47.75 -26.55 -6.00
N HIS A 4 47.06 -27.51 -6.58
CA HIS A 4 45.73 -27.33 -7.16
C HIS A 4 44.71 -27.09 -6.03
N THR A 5 44.22 -25.87 -5.90
CA THR A 5 43.05 -25.57 -5.08
C THR A 5 41.81 -26.04 -5.81
N ALA A 6 41.13 -27.03 -5.26
CA ALA A 6 39.85 -27.52 -5.75
C ALA A 6 38.79 -26.38 -5.69
N ARG A 7 38.09 -26.19 -6.81
CA ARG A 7 36.93 -25.30 -6.89
C ARG A 7 35.81 -25.84 -6.00
N PRO A 8 35.12 -24.98 -5.20
CA PRO A 8 33.97 -25.45 -4.46
C PRO A 8 32.84 -25.84 -5.42
N THR A 9 32.25 -26.99 -5.18
CA THR A 9 31.06 -27.50 -5.88
C THR A 9 29.92 -26.52 -5.69
N PRO A 10 29.12 -26.18 -6.74
CA PRO A 10 27.93 -25.34 -6.58
C PRO A 10 26.97 -26.01 -5.59
N ALA A 11 26.48 -25.23 -4.61
CA ALA A 11 25.44 -25.72 -3.71
C ALA A 11 24.21 -26.13 -4.52
N GLU A 12 23.68 -27.33 -4.23
CA GLU A 12 22.39 -27.75 -4.79
C GLU A 12 21.32 -26.68 -4.53
N PRO A 13 20.43 -26.38 -5.51
CA PRO A 13 19.33 -25.43 -5.29
C PRO A 13 18.48 -25.96 -4.14
N ALA A 14 18.31 -25.14 -3.11
CA ALA A 14 17.42 -25.44 -1.99
C ALA A 14 16.07 -25.89 -2.54
N THR A 15 15.61 -27.07 -2.14
CA THR A 15 14.29 -27.61 -2.49
C THR A 15 13.25 -26.53 -2.20
N ALA A 16 12.58 -26.05 -3.24
CA ALA A 16 11.54 -25.03 -3.11
C ALA A 16 10.51 -25.50 -2.08
N ALA A 17 10.38 -24.77 -0.99
CA ALA A 17 9.43 -25.09 0.05
C ALA A 17 8.04 -25.23 -0.57
N ALA A 18 7.32 -26.30 -0.23
CA ALA A 18 5.95 -26.49 -0.68
C ALA A 18 5.10 -25.30 -0.21
N LEU A 19 4.33 -24.73 -1.14
CA LEU A 19 3.43 -23.61 -0.81
C LEU A 19 2.37 -24.10 0.19
N PRO A 20 1.96 -23.23 1.15
CA PRO A 20 1.00 -23.63 2.14
C PRO A 20 -0.35 -23.94 1.50
N THR A 21 -0.97 -25.02 1.97
CA THR A 21 -2.37 -25.31 1.70
C THR A 21 -3.19 -24.79 2.88
N LEU A 22 -4.26 -24.07 2.61
CA LEU A 22 -5.22 -23.66 3.64
C LEU A 22 -6.34 -24.68 3.72
N TRP A 23 -6.77 -24.99 4.93
CA TRP A 23 -7.98 -25.79 5.15
C TRP A 23 -8.85 -25.12 6.22
N ALA A 24 -10.15 -24.97 5.92
CA ALA A 24 -11.09 -24.31 6.81
C ALA A 24 -12.33 -25.19 7.05
N ASP A 25 -12.85 -25.16 8.28
CA ASP A 25 -14.16 -25.78 8.59
C ASP A 25 -15.25 -25.11 7.77
N HIS A 26 -15.20 -23.78 7.60
CA HIS A 26 -16.10 -22.98 6.80
C HIS A 26 -15.32 -21.95 6.00
N ALA A 27 -15.72 -21.69 4.76
CA ALA A 27 -15.18 -20.60 3.96
C ALA A 27 -16.28 -19.83 3.22
N LEU A 28 -16.13 -18.53 3.10
CA LEU A 28 -16.94 -17.71 2.22
C LEU A 28 -16.26 -17.66 0.84
N THR A 29 -16.92 -18.26 -0.15
CA THR A 29 -16.48 -18.29 -1.55
C THR A 29 -17.39 -17.40 -2.40
N ASP A 30 -17.10 -17.27 -3.69
CA ASP A 30 -17.97 -16.60 -4.67
C ASP A 30 -19.35 -17.27 -4.84
N GLU A 31 -19.45 -18.58 -4.55
CA GLU A 31 -20.71 -19.33 -4.54
C GLU A 31 -21.44 -19.26 -3.18
N GLY A 32 -20.87 -18.58 -2.18
CA GLY A 32 -21.43 -18.48 -0.83
C GLY A 32 -20.67 -19.31 0.20
N TRP A 33 -21.32 -19.60 1.34
CA TRP A 33 -20.72 -20.37 2.41
C TRP A 33 -20.56 -21.84 2.05
N ALA A 34 -19.33 -22.32 2.17
CA ALA A 34 -18.96 -23.72 1.97
C ALA A 34 -18.36 -24.33 3.25
N ARG A 35 -18.37 -25.66 3.36
CA ARG A 35 -17.80 -26.42 4.49
C ARG A 35 -16.62 -27.25 4.04
N ALA A 36 -15.73 -27.53 5.01
CA ALA A 36 -14.58 -28.42 4.82
C ALA A 36 -13.78 -28.04 3.56
N VAL A 37 -13.32 -26.78 3.48
CA VAL A 37 -12.78 -26.18 2.26
C VAL A 37 -11.25 -26.24 2.26
N THR A 38 -10.68 -26.84 1.21
CA THR A 38 -9.25 -26.78 0.92
C THR A 38 -8.98 -25.70 -0.13
N VAL A 39 -8.05 -24.78 0.15
CA VAL A 39 -7.54 -23.77 -0.79
C VAL A 39 -6.07 -24.04 -1.05
N THR A 40 -5.71 -24.20 -2.33
CA THR A 40 -4.31 -24.32 -2.75
C THR A 40 -3.82 -23.03 -3.38
N ILE A 41 -2.54 -22.71 -3.12
CA ILE A 41 -1.91 -21.48 -3.57
C ILE A 41 -0.89 -21.84 -4.66
N ALA A 42 -0.93 -21.13 -5.78
CA ALA A 42 0.04 -21.23 -6.87
C ALA A 42 1.36 -20.54 -6.50
N ARG A 43 2.42 -20.80 -7.28
CA ARG A 43 3.77 -20.25 -7.02
C ARG A 43 3.85 -18.73 -7.10
N ASP A 44 2.97 -18.11 -7.85
CA ASP A 44 2.84 -16.64 -7.98
C ASP A 44 2.02 -16.01 -6.86
N GLY A 45 1.56 -16.80 -5.87
CA GLY A 45 0.73 -16.35 -4.76
C GLY A 45 -0.76 -16.28 -5.04
N SER A 46 -1.20 -16.59 -6.27
CA SER A 46 -2.62 -16.65 -6.61
C SER A 46 -3.28 -17.91 -6.03
N ILE A 47 -4.62 -17.89 -5.92
CA ILE A 47 -5.40 -19.07 -5.56
C ILE A 47 -5.44 -19.99 -6.78
N ASP A 48 -4.90 -21.20 -6.64
CA ASP A 48 -4.90 -22.23 -7.68
C ASP A 48 -6.22 -23.00 -7.71
N SER A 49 -6.72 -23.39 -6.54
CA SER A 49 -8.02 -24.09 -6.45
C SER A 49 -8.71 -23.87 -5.12
N ILE A 50 -10.05 -23.92 -5.14
CA ILE A 50 -10.93 -23.97 -3.96
C ILE A 50 -11.76 -25.23 -4.07
N ARG A 51 -11.67 -26.12 -3.08
CA ARG A 51 -12.39 -27.41 -3.06
C ARG A 51 -13.20 -27.56 -1.79
N PRO A 52 -14.53 -27.37 -1.85
CA PRO A 52 -15.44 -27.69 -0.75
C PRO A 52 -15.50 -29.21 -0.47
N ASP A 53 -16.07 -29.57 0.66
CA ASP A 53 -16.36 -30.94 1.12
C ASP A 53 -15.12 -31.88 1.04
N SER A 54 -13.94 -31.29 1.22
CA SER A 54 -12.68 -32.03 1.18
C SER A 54 -12.16 -32.34 2.59
N PRO A 55 -11.65 -33.58 2.82
CA PRO A 55 -11.06 -33.91 4.12
C PRO A 55 -9.83 -33.03 4.40
N PRO A 56 -9.53 -32.75 5.69
CA PRO A 56 -8.36 -31.97 6.03
C PRO A 56 -7.08 -32.65 5.52
N PRO A 57 -6.21 -31.93 4.80
CA PRO A 57 -4.95 -32.50 4.32
C PRO A 57 -4.05 -32.93 5.49
N THR A 58 -3.27 -34.00 5.29
CA THR A 58 -2.38 -34.57 6.31
C THR A 58 -0.96 -33.98 6.28
N GLY A 59 -0.65 -33.08 5.32
CA GLY A 59 0.67 -32.50 5.12
C GLY A 59 1.06 -31.47 6.18
N SER A 60 2.35 -31.39 6.52
CA SER A 60 2.89 -30.44 7.51
C SER A 60 2.81 -28.96 7.09
N ALA A 61 2.63 -28.67 5.81
CA ALA A 61 2.47 -27.31 5.26
C ALA A 61 1.00 -26.82 5.26
N THR A 62 0.07 -27.54 5.93
CA THR A 62 -1.34 -27.16 5.97
C THR A 62 -1.60 -26.18 7.11
N ILE A 63 -2.12 -25.00 6.76
CA ILE A 63 -2.65 -24.03 7.73
C ILE A 63 -4.14 -24.33 7.91
N ARG A 64 -4.55 -24.58 9.16
CA ARG A 64 -5.95 -24.88 9.51
C ARG A 64 -6.59 -23.72 10.22
N CYS A 65 -7.82 -23.38 9.83
CA CYS A 65 -8.62 -22.35 10.50
C CYS A 65 -10.10 -22.76 10.57
N GLY A 66 -10.82 -22.22 11.54
CA GLY A 66 -12.25 -22.46 11.68
C GLY A 66 -13.06 -21.78 10.59
N VAL A 67 -12.74 -20.51 10.30
CA VAL A 67 -13.41 -19.72 9.26
C VAL A 67 -12.40 -19.05 8.37
N LEU A 68 -12.59 -19.14 7.06
CA LEU A 68 -11.80 -18.45 6.05
C LEU A 68 -12.69 -17.45 5.30
N LEU A 69 -12.23 -16.21 5.25
CA LEU A 69 -12.90 -15.13 4.53
C LEU A 69 -11.96 -14.54 3.50
N PRO A 70 -12.45 -14.03 2.36
CA PRO A 70 -11.67 -13.14 1.51
C PRO A 70 -11.18 -11.94 2.33
N ALA A 71 -9.92 -11.56 2.15
CA ALA A 71 -9.38 -10.40 2.83
C ALA A 71 -10.06 -9.11 2.35
N LEU A 72 -10.18 -8.13 3.25
CA LEU A 72 -10.80 -6.85 2.94
C LEU A 72 -9.88 -5.98 2.07
N ALA A 73 -10.47 -5.12 1.24
CA ALA A 73 -9.78 -4.03 0.58
C ALA A 73 -10.13 -2.70 1.25
N ASN A 74 -9.11 -1.92 1.64
CA ASN A 74 -9.30 -0.55 2.07
C ASN A 74 -9.39 0.36 0.82
N VAL A 75 -10.57 0.88 0.53
CA VAL A 75 -10.83 1.69 -0.67
C VAL A 75 -10.73 3.21 -0.42
N HIS A 76 -10.27 3.64 0.77
CA HIS A 76 -10.11 5.05 1.11
C HIS A 76 -8.89 5.23 2.04
N SER A 77 -7.79 5.67 1.47
CA SER A 77 -6.55 5.93 2.20
C SER A 77 -5.86 7.20 1.71
N HIS A 78 -5.28 7.93 2.67
CA HIS A 78 -4.39 9.06 2.50
C HIS A 78 -3.24 8.88 3.50
N ALA A 79 -2.35 7.93 3.22
CA ALA A 79 -1.38 7.42 4.19
C ALA A 79 -0.56 8.51 4.88
N PHE A 80 -0.09 9.53 4.14
CA PHE A 80 0.70 10.63 4.71
C PHE A 80 -0.04 11.40 5.82
N GLN A 81 -1.39 11.44 5.81
CA GLN A 81 -2.18 12.12 6.83
C GLN A 81 -2.10 11.43 8.19
N HIS A 82 -1.72 10.16 8.24
CA HIS A 82 -1.53 9.43 9.49
C HIS A 82 -0.45 10.07 10.38
N ALA A 83 0.50 10.80 9.79
CA ALA A 83 1.49 11.57 10.54
C ALA A 83 0.88 12.66 11.44
N LEU A 84 -0.39 13.02 11.25
CA LEU A 84 -1.13 13.95 12.08
C LEU A 84 -1.80 13.29 13.30
N ALA A 85 -1.72 11.96 13.43
CA ALA A 85 -2.31 11.23 14.55
C ALA A 85 -1.76 11.77 15.89
N GLY A 86 -2.66 12.08 16.82
CA GLY A 86 -2.33 12.70 18.10
C GLY A 86 -2.12 14.23 18.05
N LEU A 87 -2.03 14.82 16.87
CA LEU A 87 -1.88 16.27 16.71
C LEU A 87 -3.22 16.99 16.43
N THR A 88 -4.17 16.27 15.85
CA THR A 88 -5.45 16.82 15.38
C THR A 88 -6.66 16.37 16.20
N GLU A 89 -6.52 15.38 17.08
CA GLU A 89 -7.61 14.86 17.92
C GLU A 89 -7.78 15.63 19.24
N ARG A 90 -7.10 16.77 19.39
CA ARG A 90 -7.22 17.64 20.56
C ARG A 90 -8.10 18.82 20.24
N ARG A 91 -9.07 19.12 21.13
CA ARG A 91 -9.88 20.31 21.02
C ARG A 91 -8.98 21.57 21.02
N GLY A 92 -9.16 22.44 20.05
CA GLY A 92 -8.45 23.71 19.96
C GLY A 92 -8.79 24.66 21.11
N ALA A 93 -7.94 25.65 21.36
CA ALA A 93 -8.09 26.63 22.45
C ALA A 93 -9.42 27.44 22.38
N HIS A 94 -10.04 27.52 21.22
CA HIS A 94 -11.29 28.31 20.99
C HIS A 94 -12.56 27.45 20.99
N GLY A 95 -12.49 26.19 21.41
CA GLY A 95 -13.64 25.33 21.69
C GLY A 95 -14.41 24.79 20.49
N SER A 96 -14.09 25.15 19.26
CA SER A 96 -14.70 24.61 18.04
C SER A 96 -13.66 24.09 17.08
N ASP A 97 -13.69 22.80 16.81
CA ASP A 97 -12.91 22.19 15.74
C ASP A 97 -13.80 21.95 14.51
N SER A 98 -13.21 22.11 13.34
CA SER A 98 -13.87 21.95 12.05
C SER A 98 -12.90 21.31 11.04
N PHE A 99 -13.43 20.90 9.90
CA PHE A 99 -12.59 20.49 8.76
C PHE A 99 -11.53 21.56 8.40
N TRP A 100 -11.85 22.84 8.54
CA TRP A 100 -10.95 23.94 8.18
C TRP A 100 -9.77 24.06 9.16
N THR A 101 -10.00 23.92 10.46
CA THR A 101 -8.94 23.92 11.48
C THR A 101 -8.02 22.70 11.33
N TRP A 102 -8.58 21.55 11.02
CA TRP A 102 -7.80 20.34 10.69
C TRP A 102 -6.96 20.57 9.43
N ARG A 103 -7.52 21.13 8.38
CA ARG A 103 -6.83 21.41 7.11
C ARG A 103 -5.66 22.38 7.28
N GLU A 104 -5.83 23.43 8.09
CA GLU A 104 -4.75 24.37 8.42
C GLU A 104 -3.57 23.66 9.09
N ARG A 105 -3.83 22.77 10.04
CA ARG A 105 -2.79 21.96 10.70
C ARG A 105 -2.10 21.01 9.71
N MET A 106 -2.85 20.39 8.85
CA MET A 106 -2.28 19.55 7.78
C MET A 106 -1.32 20.37 6.91
N PHE A 107 -1.72 21.54 6.42
CA PHE A 107 -0.87 22.38 5.60
C PHE A 107 0.39 22.88 6.32
N ALA A 108 0.29 23.18 7.61
CA ALA A 108 1.46 23.54 8.42
C ALA A 108 2.45 22.38 8.61
N PHE A 109 1.96 21.14 8.59
CA PHE A 109 2.78 19.95 8.76
C PHE A 109 3.43 19.47 7.45
N LEU A 110 2.73 19.60 6.31
CA LEU A 110 3.18 19.09 5.00
C LEU A 110 4.63 19.45 4.62
N PRO A 111 5.16 20.68 4.90
CA PRO A 111 6.54 21.02 4.54
C PRO A 111 7.60 20.11 5.16
N GLN A 112 7.27 19.39 6.24
CA GLN A 112 8.17 18.47 6.93
C GLN A 112 8.24 17.09 6.27
N LEU A 113 7.33 16.78 5.34
CA LEU A 113 7.25 15.48 4.67
C LEU A 113 8.09 15.49 3.40
N GLY A 114 9.22 14.82 3.43
CA GLY A 114 10.00 14.46 2.26
C GLY A 114 9.69 13.04 1.76
N PRO A 115 10.41 12.57 0.73
CA PRO A 115 10.22 11.23 0.17
C PRO A 115 10.40 10.10 1.19
N ALA A 116 11.41 10.21 2.06
CA ALA A 116 11.70 9.19 3.08
C ALA A 116 10.59 9.11 4.14
N GLU A 117 10.06 10.24 4.58
CA GLU A 117 8.96 10.31 5.53
C GLU A 117 7.68 9.74 4.92
N VAL A 118 7.36 10.06 3.66
CA VAL A 118 6.19 9.51 2.96
C VAL A 118 6.30 8.00 2.83
N GLU A 119 7.46 7.46 2.48
CA GLU A 119 7.69 6.01 2.42
C GLU A 119 7.49 5.34 3.79
N ALA A 120 8.11 5.88 4.84
CA ALA A 120 8.03 5.31 6.19
C ALA A 120 6.60 5.34 6.75
N ILE A 121 5.88 6.47 6.58
CA ILE A 121 4.50 6.62 7.04
C ILE A 121 3.58 5.69 6.26
N SER A 122 3.74 5.60 4.94
CA SER A 122 2.95 4.68 4.11
C SER A 122 3.19 3.23 4.52
N ALA A 123 4.45 2.82 4.73
CA ALA A 123 4.77 1.47 5.20
C ALA A 123 4.13 1.16 6.55
N TYR A 124 4.12 2.11 7.48
CA TYR A 124 3.44 1.94 8.77
C TYR A 124 1.93 1.77 8.62
N VAL A 125 1.28 2.61 7.81
CA VAL A 125 -0.18 2.52 7.55
C VAL A 125 -0.52 1.20 6.85
N PHE A 126 0.28 0.77 5.90
CA PHE A 126 0.07 -0.48 5.17
C PHE A 126 0.25 -1.70 6.06
N MET A 127 1.28 -1.70 6.91
CA MET A 127 1.49 -2.74 7.92
C MET A 127 0.30 -2.84 8.89
N THR A 128 -0.17 -1.71 9.43
CA THR A 128 -1.32 -1.69 10.34
C THR A 128 -2.61 -2.10 9.66
N SER A 129 -2.78 -1.80 8.37
CA SER A 129 -3.90 -2.28 7.56
C SER A 129 -3.87 -3.80 7.41
N LEU A 130 -2.71 -4.38 7.11
CA LEU A 130 -2.53 -5.85 7.06
C LEU A 130 -2.85 -6.50 8.41
N GLN A 131 -2.40 -5.92 9.53
CA GLN A 131 -2.71 -6.41 10.87
C GLN A 131 -4.21 -6.35 11.19
N ALA A 132 -4.94 -5.41 10.59
CA ALA A 132 -6.39 -5.28 10.71
C ALA A 132 -7.18 -6.17 9.72
N GLY A 133 -6.48 -7.00 8.90
CA GLY A 133 -7.10 -7.94 7.97
C GLY A 133 -7.36 -7.39 6.56
N TYR A 134 -6.83 -6.22 6.22
CA TYR A 134 -6.87 -5.72 4.83
C TYR A 134 -5.71 -6.32 4.04
N ALA A 135 -5.96 -6.80 2.82
CA ALA A 135 -4.92 -7.30 1.93
C ALA A 135 -4.60 -6.34 0.78
N ALA A 136 -5.43 -5.33 0.56
CA ALA A 136 -5.25 -4.34 -0.49
C ALA A 136 -5.66 -2.95 0.01
N ILE A 137 -5.07 -1.91 -0.61
CA ILE A 137 -5.35 -0.52 -0.29
C ILE A 137 -5.42 0.32 -1.56
N ALA A 138 -6.42 1.20 -1.64
CA ALA A 138 -6.53 2.24 -2.63
C ALA A 138 -6.02 3.55 -2.01
N GLU A 139 -4.81 3.95 -2.40
CA GLU A 139 -4.14 5.14 -1.87
C GLU A 139 -4.42 6.34 -2.75
N PHE A 140 -5.24 7.26 -2.26
CA PHE A 140 -5.57 8.53 -2.90
C PHE A 140 -4.42 9.51 -2.68
N HIS A 141 -3.54 9.63 -3.68
CA HIS A 141 -2.26 10.31 -3.58
C HIS A 141 -2.26 11.65 -4.32
N TYR A 142 -2.00 12.74 -3.60
CA TYR A 142 -1.95 14.09 -4.14
C TYR A 142 -0.73 14.91 -3.68
N LEU A 143 0.15 14.34 -2.85
CA LEU A 143 1.40 14.98 -2.39
C LEU A 143 2.52 14.68 -3.40
N HIS A 144 2.63 15.48 -4.48
CA HIS A 144 3.50 15.18 -5.61
C HIS A 144 4.87 15.84 -5.56
N HIS A 145 4.94 17.09 -5.05
CA HIS A 145 6.07 17.97 -5.23
C HIS A 145 6.80 18.30 -3.93
N GLN A 146 7.94 18.99 -4.05
CA GLN A 146 8.71 19.52 -2.93
C GLN A 146 7.89 20.54 -2.10
N ALA A 147 8.42 20.94 -0.94
CA ALA A 147 7.71 21.81 -0.02
C ALA A 147 7.32 23.17 -0.63
N ASP A 148 8.12 23.69 -1.55
CA ASP A 148 7.89 24.93 -2.27
C ASP A 148 7.02 24.77 -3.53
N GLY A 149 6.57 23.54 -3.84
CA GLY A 149 5.79 23.21 -5.02
C GLY A 149 6.63 22.91 -6.27
N THR A 150 7.96 22.96 -6.19
CA THR A 150 8.81 22.57 -7.31
C THR A 150 8.78 21.06 -7.52
N PRO A 151 8.76 20.57 -8.77
CA PRO A 151 8.81 19.15 -9.06
C PRO A 151 10.12 18.50 -8.56
N TYR A 152 10.07 17.24 -8.17
CA TYR A 152 11.27 16.41 -8.06
C TYR A 152 11.87 16.14 -9.43
N SER A 153 13.12 15.71 -9.49
CA SER A 153 13.80 15.32 -10.74
C SER A 153 13.07 14.20 -11.48
N ARG A 154 12.47 13.28 -10.75
CA ARG A 154 11.47 12.32 -11.24
C ARG A 154 10.11 12.82 -10.77
N LEU A 155 9.19 13.02 -11.70
CA LEU A 155 7.86 13.57 -11.36
C LEU A 155 7.09 12.67 -10.40
N ALA A 156 7.25 11.35 -10.52
CA ALA A 156 6.58 10.36 -9.70
C ALA A 156 7.35 9.96 -8.42
N GLU A 157 8.39 10.69 -7.99
CA GLU A 157 9.20 10.37 -6.81
C GLU A 157 8.34 9.95 -5.60
N MET A 158 7.32 10.72 -5.27
CA MET A 158 6.43 10.40 -4.15
C MET A 158 5.59 9.14 -4.39
N SER A 159 5.14 8.92 -5.62
CA SER A 159 4.43 7.70 -6.03
C SER A 159 5.33 6.46 -5.92
N GLU A 160 6.61 6.59 -6.30
CA GLU A 160 7.61 5.53 -6.16
C GLU A 160 7.85 5.16 -4.69
N ARG A 161 7.83 6.13 -3.77
CA ARG A 161 7.94 5.89 -2.34
C ARG A 161 6.76 5.10 -1.77
N ILE A 162 5.56 5.41 -2.21
CA ILE A 162 4.36 4.65 -1.82
C ILE A 162 4.41 3.23 -2.38
N ALA A 163 4.85 3.06 -3.65
CA ALA A 163 5.04 1.73 -4.24
C ALA A 163 6.11 0.91 -3.49
N ALA A 164 7.23 1.53 -3.10
CA ALA A 164 8.27 0.89 -2.29
C ALA A 164 7.74 0.46 -0.90
N ALA A 165 6.93 1.30 -0.26
CA ALA A 165 6.26 0.96 1.00
C ALA A 165 5.32 -0.25 0.84
N ALA A 166 4.56 -0.32 -0.26
CA ALA A 166 3.70 -1.47 -0.55
C ALA A 166 4.52 -2.74 -0.81
N ALA A 167 5.61 -2.64 -1.58
CA ALA A 167 6.52 -3.77 -1.82
C ALA A 167 7.16 -4.29 -0.53
N THR A 168 7.55 -3.38 0.38
CA THR A 168 8.14 -3.74 1.68
C THR A 168 7.14 -4.46 2.60
N THR A 169 5.88 -4.04 2.59
CA THR A 169 4.85 -4.59 3.48
C THR A 169 4.13 -5.79 2.87
N GLY A 170 4.12 -5.93 1.56
CA GLY A 170 3.41 -6.98 0.83
C GLY A 170 1.91 -6.71 0.64
N ILE A 171 1.41 -5.50 0.93
CA ILE A 171 0.00 -5.15 0.69
C ILE A 171 -0.25 -4.93 -0.81
N GLY A 172 -1.40 -5.36 -1.30
CA GLY A 172 -1.85 -4.99 -2.65
C GLY A 172 -2.11 -3.49 -2.75
N LEU A 173 -1.56 -2.82 -3.78
CA LEU A 173 -1.68 -1.37 -3.94
C LEU A 173 -2.43 -1.00 -5.22
N SER A 174 -3.49 -0.19 -5.07
CA SER A 174 -4.08 0.61 -6.13
C SER A 174 -3.72 2.06 -5.89
N LEU A 175 -2.67 2.54 -6.54
CA LEU A 175 -2.25 3.94 -6.41
C LEU A 175 -3.12 4.84 -7.29
N LEU A 176 -3.69 5.89 -6.70
CA LEU A 176 -4.60 6.83 -7.33
C LEU A 176 -4.00 8.24 -7.32
N PRO A 177 -3.08 8.58 -8.24
CA PRO A 177 -2.57 9.95 -8.35
C PRO A 177 -3.70 10.91 -8.74
N VAL A 178 -3.73 12.09 -8.12
CA VAL A 178 -4.82 13.05 -8.27
C VAL A 178 -4.33 14.29 -9.01
N LEU A 179 -5.07 14.68 -10.05
CA LEU A 179 -4.90 15.99 -10.69
C LEU A 179 -5.48 17.10 -9.79
N TYR A 180 -4.62 18.01 -9.37
CA TYR A 180 -4.99 19.12 -8.53
C TYR A 180 -4.62 20.44 -9.21
N GLN A 181 -5.62 21.22 -9.66
CA GLN A 181 -5.39 22.42 -10.46
C GLN A 181 -5.84 23.71 -9.80
N GLN A 182 -6.83 23.63 -8.90
CA GLN A 182 -7.49 24.79 -8.34
C GLN A 182 -7.54 24.75 -6.83
N GLY A 183 -7.51 25.91 -6.19
CA GLY A 183 -7.52 26.07 -4.74
C GLY A 183 -8.90 25.89 -4.10
N GLY A 184 -9.95 25.83 -4.90
CA GLY A 184 -11.34 25.66 -4.47
C GLY A 184 -12.30 25.52 -5.62
N CYS A 185 -13.56 25.22 -5.32
CA CYS A 185 -14.63 25.02 -6.30
C CYS A 185 -15.00 26.30 -7.09
N ASP A 186 -14.55 27.45 -6.63
CA ASP A 186 -14.71 28.77 -7.27
C ASP A 186 -13.63 29.05 -8.34
N GLY A 187 -12.74 28.09 -8.62
CA GLY A 187 -11.69 28.22 -9.63
C GLY A 187 -10.48 29.07 -9.21
N ARG A 188 -10.40 29.46 -7.92
CA ARG A 188 -9.26 30.25 -7.42
C ARG A 188 -7.94 29.50 -7.56
N ALA A 189 -6.85 30.27 -7.63
CA ALA A 189 -5.49 29.73 -7.68
C ALA A 189 -5.14 28.90 -6.42
N LEU A 190 -4.19 28.00 -6.55
CA LEU A 190 -3.66 27.20 -5.44
C LEU A 190 -3.05 28.12 -4.37
N GLY A 191 -3.47 27.95 -3.13
CA GLY A 191 -2.84 28.59 -1.98
C GLY A 191 -1.47 27.95 -1.67
N ALA A 192 -0.66 28.61 -0.82
CA ALA A 192 0.68 28.18 -0.47
C ALA A 192 0.75 26.71 -0.01
N GLY A 193 -0.16 26.24 0.85
CA GLY A 193 -0.22 24.86 1.32
C GLY A 193 -0.65 23.84 0.25
N GLN A 194 -1.14 24.28 -0.90
CA GLN A 194 -1.62 23.44 -1.98
C GLN A 194 -0.61 23.31 -3.14
N GLN A 195 0.47 24.10 -3.14
CA GLN A 195 1.45 24.09 -4.25
C GLN A 195 2.06 22.72 -4.50
N ARG A 196 2.28 21.94 -3.44
CA ARG A 196 2.82 20.58 -3.53
C ARG A 196 1.90 19.59 -4.27
N PHE A 197 0.65 19.93 -4.47
CA PHE A 197 -0.34 19.07 -5.14
C PHE A 197 -0.51 19.43 -6.61
N GLY A 198 -0.13 20.69 -6.96
CA GLY A 198 -0.51 21.34 -8.20
C GLY A 198 0.15 20.81 -9.44
N ASN A 199 -0.65 20.45 -10.43
CA ASN A 199 -0.19 20.09 -11.78
C ASN A 199 -1.11 20.70 -12.82
N ASP A 200 -0.52 21.10 -13.96
CA ASP A 200 -1.26 21.22 -15.21
C ASP A 200 -1.51 19.83 -15.81
N LEU A 201 -2.34 19.77 -16.86
CA LEU A 201 -2.71 18.49 -17.51
C LEU A 201 -1.51 17.75 -18.08
N ASP A 202 -0.59 18.47 -18.74
CA ASP A 202 0.56 17.84 -19.42
C ASP A 202 1.56 17.28 -18.40
N ARG A 203 1.83 18.03 -17.33
CA ARG A 203 2.68 17.55 -16.24
C ARG A 203 2.05 16.36 -15.52
N PHE A 204 0.76 16.43 -15.25
CA PHE A 204 0.05 15.32 -14.61
C PHE A 204 0.05 14.06 -15.49
N ALA A 205 -0.14 14.20 -16.81
CA ALA A 205 -0.09 13.06 -17.70
C ALA A 205 1.28 12.34 -17.65
N ARG A 206 2.38 13.10 -17.63
CA ARG A 206 3.74 12.54 -17.47
C ARG A 206 3.92 11.90 -16.08
N LEU A 207 3.52 12.58 -15.00
CA LEU A 207 3.56 12.05 -13.64
C LEU A 207 2.80 10.73 -13.54
N HIS A 208 1.60 10.68 -14.08
CA HIS A 208 0.78 9.47 -14.07
C HIS A 208 1.45 8.32 -14.83
N GLN A 209 2.07 8.59 -15.99
CA GLN A 209 2.79 7.57 -16.75
C GLN A 209 3.99 7.00 -15.98
N GLU A 210 4.75 7.86 -15.28
CA GLU A 210 5.85 7.43 -14.40
C GLU A 210 5.32 6.62 -13.21
N ALA A 211 4.22 7.06 -12.57
CA ALA A 211 3.60 6.35 -11.46
C ALA A 211 3.09 4.95 -11.85
N VAL A 212 2.51 4.80 -13.06
CA VAL A 212 2.12 3.48 -13.61
C VAL A 212 3.33 2.56 -13.73
N THR A 213 4.48 3.09 -14.14
CA THR A 213 5.72 2.32 -14.24
C THR A 213 6.20 1.87 -12.84
N ALA A 214 6.15 2.76 -11.85
CA ALA A 214 6.58 2.47 -10.48
C ALA A 214 5.76 1.35 -9.80
N VAL A 215 4.47 1.25 -10.08
CA VAL A 215 3.58 0.24 -9.45
C VAL A 215 3.68 -1.13 -10.13
N ARG A 216 4.18 -1.20 -11.38
CA ARG A 216 4.29 -2.47 -12.13
C ARG A 216 5.53 -3.31 -11.79
N HIS A 217 6.45 -2.76 -11.05
CA HIS A 217 7.70 -3.39 -10.63
C HIS A 217 7.68 -3.77 -9.15
#